data_4e8b7467a77676547b4a80a74297ecd1
#
_entry.id   4e8b7467a77676547b4a80a74297ecd1
#
_cell.length_a   1.000
_cell.length_b   1.000
_cell.length_c   1.000
_cell.angle_alpha   90.00
_cell.angle_beta   90.00
_cell.angle_gamma   90.00
#
_symmetry.space_group_name_H-M   'P 1'
#
loop_
_entity.id
_entity.type
_entity.pdbx_description
1 polymer ?
#
loop_
_entity_poly.entity_id
_entity_poly.type
_entity_poly.pdbx_seq_one_letter_code
_entity_poly.pdbx_strand_id
1 'polypeptide(L)'
;MNAKNKLGELVSELSRTHIELWNAEDLARSGIDENVVKAKRRIDGLNQKRNDLIERIDETVLESVPASAKKKRGKKGYYYG
;
A
#
# COMPACT_ATOMS: atom_id res chain seq x y z
N MET A 1 15.92 14.61 -7.32
CA MET A 1 14.57 14.20 -7.63
C MET A 1 13.57 14.89 -6.73
N ASN A 2 12.49 15.36 -7.28
CA ASN A 2 11.55 16.09 -6.45
C ASN A 2 10.43 15.18 -5.95
N ALA A 3 9.64 15.68 -5.02
CA ALA A 3 8.60 14.89 -4.38
C ALA A 3 7.54 14.38 -5.35
N LYS A 4 7.30 15.14 -6.40
CA LYS A 4 6.33 14.78 -7.40
C LYS A 4 6.68 13.49 -8.12
N ASN A 5 7.95 13.38 -8.53
CA ASN A 5 8.42 12.17 -9.22
C ASN A 5 8.39 10.99 -8.29
N LYS A 6 8.80 11.21 -7.06
CA LYS A 6 8.81 10.16 -6.07
C LYS A 6 7.40 9.65 -5.79
N LEU A 7 6.47 10.56 -5.66
CA LEU A 7 5.08 10.19 -5.40
C LEU A 7 4.51 9.38 -6.56
N GLY A 8 4.79 9.80 -7.79
CA GLY A 8 4.33 9.08 -8.97
C GLY A 8 4.85 7.66 -9.02
N GLU A 9 6.12 7.47 -8.66
CA GLU A 9 6.72 6.14 -8.62
C GLU A 9 6.07 5.27 -7.57
N LEU A 10 5.80 5.83 -6.40
CA LEU A 10 5.16 5.08 -5.33
C LEU A 10 3.74 4.68 -5.69
N VAL A 11 3.00 5.57 -6.33
CA VAL A 11 1.64 5.27 -6.77
C VAL A 11 1.64 4.18 -7.83
N SER A 12 2.58 4.23 -8.77
CA SER A 12 2.71 3.19 -9.79
C SER A 12 3.01 1.83 -9.17
N GLU A 13 3.90 1.82 -8.18
CA GLU A 13 4.23 0.60 -7.46
C GLU A 13 3.02 0.04 -6.73
N LEU A 14 2.24 0.92 -6.11
CA LEU A 14 1.04 0.52 -5.40
C LEU A 14 0.03 -0.09 -6.37
N SER A 15 -0.14 0.50 -7.53
CA SER A 15 -1.04 -0.04 -8.55
C SER A 15 -0.63 -1.44 -8.98
N ARG A 16 0.66 -1.64 -9.20
CA ARG A 16 1.16 -2.97 -9.54
C ARG A 16 0.92 -3.97 -8.43
N THR A 17 1.12 -3.54 -7.20
CA THR A 17 0.90 -4.38 -6.04
C THR A 17 -0.57 -4.81 -5.96
N HIS A 18 -1.48 -3.90 -6.26
CA HIS A 18 -2.91 -4.22 -6.27
C HIS A 18 -3.25 -5.25 -7.35
N ILE A 19 -2.65 -5.13 -8.51
CA ILE A 19 -2.88 -6.11 -9.58
C ILE A 19 -2.35 -7.48 -9.18
N GLU A 20 -1.18 -7.52 -8.57
CA GLU A 20 -0.62 -8.77 -8.08
C GLU A 20 -1.47 -9.39 -6.99
N LEU A 21 -2.02 -8.56 -6.10
CA LEU A 21 -2.95 -9.04 -5.08
C LEU A 21 -4.18 -9.67 -5.71
N TRP A 22 -4.74 -9.02 -6.71
CA TRP A 22 -5.89 -9.54 -7.44
C TRP A 22 -5.62 -10.91 -8.01
N ASN A 23 -4.47 -11.04 -8.69
CA ASN A 23 -4.08 -12.32 -9.28
C ASN A 23 -3.88 -13.38 -8.21
N ALA A 24 -3.28 -13.02 -7.09
CA ALA A 24 -3.06 -13.96 -6.00
C ALA A 24 -4.38 -14.40 -5.37
N GLU A 25 -5.34 -13.48 -5.26
CA GLU A 25 -6.66 -13.81 -4.74
C GLU A 25 -7.41 -14.75 -5.66
N ASP A 26 -7.28 -14.55 -6.97
CA ASP A 26 -7.88 -15.47 -7.94
C ASP A 26 -7.28 -16.86 -7.80
N LEU A 27 -5.98 -16.92 -7.61
CA LEU A 27 -5.29 -18.20 -7.44
C LEU A 27 -5.75 -18.89 -6.15
N ALA A 28 -5.97 -18.12 -5.10
CA ALA A 28 -6.48 -18.67 -3.84
C ALA A 28 -7.87 -19.27 -3.99
N ARG A 29 -8.65 -18.77 -4.93
CA ARG A 29 -10.00 -19.28 -5.18
C ARG A 29 -10.02 -20.48 -6.11
N SER A 30 -8.87 -20.90 -6.61
CA SER A 30 -8.81 -21.99 -7.58
C SER A 30 -9.23 -23.34 -7.00
N GLY A 31 -9.14 -23.49 -5.67
CA GLY A 31 -9.52 -24.72 -5.01
C GLY A 31 -8.44 -25.81 -5.03
N ILE A 32 -7.29 -25.52 -5.62
CA ILE A 32 -6.17 -26.45 -5.65
C ILE A 32 -5.29 -26.15 -4.44
N ASP A 33 -5.17 -27.10 -3.52
CA ASP A 33 -4.50 -26.88 -2.24
C ASP A 33 -3.12 -26.23 -2.35
N GLU A 34 -2.31 -26.73 -3.26
CA GLU A 34 -0.97 -26.21 -3.45
C GLU A 34 -0.99 -24.73 -3.86
N ASN A 35 -1.90 -24.40 -4.78
CA ASN A 35 -2.04 -23.03 -5.22
C ASN A 35 -2.58 -22.13 -4.13
N VAL A 36 -3.51 -22.66 -3.32
CA VAL A 36 -4.08 -21.88 -2.23
C VAL A 36 -3.02 -21.51 -1.20
N VAL A 37 -2.16 -22.46 -0.84
CA VAL A 37 -1.11 -22.20 0.13
C VAL A 37 -0.12 -21.15 -0.40
N LYS A 38 0.30 -21.31 -1.64
CA LYS A 38 1.21 -20.36 -2.26
C LYS A 38 0.60 -18.98 -2.35
N ALA A 39 -0.68 -18.94 -2.73
CA ALA A 39 -1.39 -17.67 -2.87
C ALA A 39 -1.51 -16.95 -1.54
N LYS A 40 -1.80 -17.68 -0.48
CA LYS A 40 -1.92 -17.05 0.84
C LYS A 40 -0.62 -16.39 1.29
N ARG A 41 0.50 -17.07 1.06
CA ARG A 41 1.80 -16.50 1.39
C ARG A 41 2.07 -15.25 0.58
N ARG A 42 1.73 -15.32 -0.69
CA ARG A 42 1.94 -14.18 -1.59
C ARG A 42 1.05 -13.00 -1.18
N ILE A 43 -0.19 -13.28 -0.83
CA ILE A 43 -1.12 -12.25 -0.39
C ILE A 43 -0.60 -11.56 0.87
N ASP A 44 -0.09 -12.32 1.82
CA ASP A 44 0.47 -11.74 3.04
C ASP A 44 1.62 -10.80 2.73
N GLY A 45 2.54 -11.24 1.88
CA GLY A 45 3.68 -10.40 1.49
C GLY A 45 3.26 -9.16 0.74
N LEU A 46 2.29 -9.31 -0.16
CA LEU A 46 1.79 -8.18 -0.95
C LEU A 46 1.02 -7.18 -0.09
N ASN A 47 0.28 -7.66 0.89
CA ASN A 47 -0.40 -6.76 1.83
C ASN A 47 0.59 -5.96 2.64
N GLN A 48 1.68 -6.59 3.06
CA GLN A 48 2.74 -5.88 3.76
C GLN A 48 3.37 -4.82 2.86
N LYS A 49 3.66 -5.19 1.63
CA LYS A 49 4.23 -4.26 0.66
C LYS A 49 3.27 -3.10 0.40
N ARG A 50 1.99 -3.39 0.27
CA ARG A 50 0.98 -2.36 0.06
C ARG A 50 0.96 -1.38 1.23
N ASN A 51 1.01 -1.89 2.45
CA ASN A 51 1.00 -1.04 3.64
C ASN A 51 2.24 -0.16 3.68
N ASP A 52 3.40 -0.73 3.36
CA ASP A 52 4.65 0.03 3.30
C ASP A 52 4.57 1.16 2.28
N LEU A 53 4.01 0.85 1.11
CA LEU A 53 3.88 1.84 0.05
C LEU A 53 2.93 2.97 0.45
N ILE A 54 1.82 2.62 1.07
CA ILE A 54 0.87 3.61 1.54
C ILE A 54 1.54 4.52 2.56
N GLU A 55 2.32 3.95 3.46
CA GLU A 55 3.04 4.72 4.45
C GLU A 55 4.04 5.66 3.81
N ARG A 56 4.77 5.20 2.81
CA ARG A 56 5.73 6.04 2.10
C ARG A 56 5.05 7.15 1.32
N ILE A 57 3.90 6.84 0.72
CA ILE A 57 3.11 7.86 0.03
C ILE A 57 2.68 8.92 1.02
N ASP A 58 2.20 8.49 2.17
CA ASP A 58 1.76 9.38 3.22
C ASP A 58 2.90 10.31 3.66
N GLU A 59 4.07 9.76 3.90
CA GLU A 59 5.23 10.52 4.28
C GLU A 59 5.63 11.53 3.21
N THR A 60 5.56 11.11 1.96
CA THR A 60 5.91 11.98 0.84
C THR A 60 4.93 13.15 0.74
N VAL A 61 3.65 12.87 0.92
CA VAL A 61 2.63 13.91 0.92
C VAL A 61 2.85 14.88 2.09
N LEU A 62 3.16 14.34 3.27
CA LEU A 62 3.42 15.18 4.44
C LEU A 62 4.61 16.10 4.24
N GLU A 63 5.62 15.63 3.53
CA GLU A 63 6.79 16.45 3.25
C GLU A 63 6.47 17.65 2.37
N SER A 64 5.41 17.55 1.59
CA SER A 64 5.06 18.65 0.68
C SER A 64 3.99 19.56 1.22
N VAL A 65 3.49 19.34 2.45
CA VAL A 65 2.48 20.22 3.01
C VAL A 65 3.06 21.13 4.09
N PRO A 66 2.42 22.29 4.35
CA PRO A 66 2.88 23.21 5.38
C PRO A 66 2.80 22.59 6.77
N ALA A 67 3.62 23.09 7.67
CA ALA A 67 3.66 22.61 9.04
C ALA A 67 2.29 22.66 9.71
N SER A 68 1.50 23.67 9.41
CA SER A 68 0.17 23.80 9.99
C SER A 68 -0.75 22.65 9.59
N ALA A 69 -0.64 22.21 8.36
CA ALA A 69 -1.44 21.09 7.90
C ALA A 69 -0.96 19.78 8.54
N LYS A 70 0.34 19.66 8.77
CA LYS A 70 0.88 18.47 9.41
C LYS A 70 0.36 18.32 10.83
N LYS A 71 0.18 19.42 11.53
CA LYS A 71 -0.37 19.37 12.87
C LYS A 71 -1.76 18.79 12.90
N LYS A 72 -2.60 19.19 11.97
CA LYS A 72 -3.96 18.68 11.89
C LYS A 72 -3.98 17.21 11.66
N ARG A 73 -3.05 16.76 10.89
CA ARG A 73 -3.01 15.36 10.53
C ARG A 73 -2.72 14.48 11.72
N GLY A 74 -1.99 14.95 12.68
CA GLY A 74 -1.63 14.16 13.83
C GLY A 74 -2.81 13.67 14.65
N LYS A 75 -3.97 14.22 14.45
CA LYS A 75 -5.13 13.84 15.22
C LYS A 75 -6.03 12.84 14.56
N LYS A 76 -5.68 12.43 13.41
CA LYS A 76 -6.57 11.68 12.62
C LYS A 76 -6.81 10.25 13.05
N GLY A 77 -5.81 9.62 13.58
CA GLY A 77 -5.84 8.21 13.81
C GLY A 77 -6.90 7.68 14.72
N TYR A 78 -7.39 8.46 15.64
CA TYR A 78 -8.21 7.86 16.66
C TYR A 78 -9.68 7.79 16.35
N TYR A 79 -10.16 8.51 15.38
CA TYR A 79 -11.59 8.42 15.16
C TYR A 79 -12.00 7.24 14.34
N TYR A 80 -11.12 6.48 13.93
CA TYR A 80 -11.52 5.23 13.36
C TYR A 80 -12.05 4.35 14.40
N GLY A 81 -11.64 4.70 15.53
CA GLY A 81 -12.19 3.96 16.69
C GLY A 81 -12.60 2.74 16.23
#